data_80d737cf438add7f13e4e9469886914a
#
_entry.id   80d737cf438add7f13e4e9469886914a
#
_cell.length_a   1.000
_cell.length_b   1.000
_cell.length_c   1.000
_cell.angle_alpha   90.00
_cell.angle_beta   90.00
_cell.angle_gamma   90.00
#
_symmetry.space_group_name_H-M   'P 1'
#
loop_
_entity.id
_entity.type
_entity.pdbx_description
1 polymer ?
#
loop_
_entity_poly.entity_id
_entity_poly.type
_entity_poly.pdbx_seq_one_letter_code
_entity_poly.pdbx_strand_id
1 'polypeptide(L)'
;MPFRLLNQGLACGNALGQTKDTMQQTALTLATETPDDWWEVEALYDLCFAPGRSALSSYRLREGVDPIAPLCLTARDNDGILAGAVRNWPVLVGGQETVLLGPIAVHPTRQGEGVASLLMQRCLSKARNIGWARLMLVGDAPYYQRFGFSRLPDVMMPPPTNPDRVLGVSLVDDAWGGVRGEVTAARD
;
A
#
# COMPACT_ATOMS: atom_id res chain seq x y z
N MET A 1 -69.59 -34.82 -21.14
CA MET A 1 -70.55 -34.17 -20.18
C MET A 1 -70.21 -34.69 -18.80
N PRO A 2 -70.24 -33.88 -17.77
CA PRO A 2 -69.90 -32.49 -17.52
C PRO A 2 -68.78 -32.39 -16.47
N PHE A 3 -68.18 -31.40 -15.97
CA PHE A 3 -68.59 -30.11 -15.46
C PHE A 3 -67.38 -29.19 -15.25
N ARG A 4 -67.53 -27.98 -15.58
CA ARG A 4 -66.67 -26.82 -15.27
C ARG A 4 -66.77 -26.48 -13.77
N LEU A 5 -65.67 -26.14 -13.14
CA LEU A 5 -65.71 -25.18 -12.05
C LEU A 5 -64.48 -24.28 -12.12
N LEU A 6 -64.81 -23.02 -12.34
CA LEU A 6 -63.93 -21.86 -12.17
C LEU A 6 -63.60 -21.69 -10.68
N ASN A 7 -62.37 -21.43 -10.36
CA ASN A 7 -62.09 -20.75 -9.14
C ASN A 7 -61.04 -19.67 -9.40
N GLN A 8 -61.50 -18.44 -9.31
CA GLN A 8 -60.67 -17.25 -9.29
C GLN A 8 -60.05 -17.15 -7.89
N GLY A 9 -58.74 -17.13 -7.82
CA GLY A 9 -57.97 -16.86 -6.62
C GLY A 9 -57.08 -15.65 -6.86
N LEU A 10 -57.34 -14.56 -6.16
CA LEU A 10 -56.67 -13.30 -6.23
C LEU A 10 -55.15 -13.42 -6.03
N ALA A 11 -54.38 -12.83 -6.94
CA ALA A 11 -52.97 -12.55 -6.78
C ALA A 11 -52.79 -11.41 -5.76
N CYS A 12 -52.29 -11.74 -4.58
CA CYS A 12 -51.72 -10.77 -3.67
C CYS A 12 -50.27 -10.59 -4.06
N GLY A 13 -49.97 -9.48 -4.69
CA GLY A 13 -48.59 -9.09 -5.00
C GLY A 13 -47.82 -8.73 -3.73
N ASN A 14 -46.82 -9.53 -3.41
CA ASN A 14 -45.76 -9.12 -2.49
C ASN A 14 -44.58 -8.62 -3.31
N ALA A 15 -44.62 -7.34 -3.65
CA ALA A 15 -43.44 -6.62 -4.09
C ALA A 15 -42.57 -6.31 -2.86
N LEU A 16 -41.82 -7.29 -2.39
CA LEU A 16 -40.69 -7.02 -1.52
C LEU A 16 -39.57 -6.47 -2.42
N GLY A 17 -39.45 -5.15 -2.39
CA GLY A 17 -38.34 -4.44 -2.99
C GLY A 17 -37.03 -4.94 -2.37
N GLN A 18 -36.30 -5.70 -3.15
CA GLN A 18 -34.89 -5.90 -2.90
C GLN A 18 -34.21 -4.57 -3.19
N THR A 19 -34.03 -3.75 -2.18
CA THR A 19 -33.03 -2.71 -2.16
C THR A 19 -31.68 -3.44 -2.27
N LYS A 20 -31.19 -3.59 -3.50
CA LYS A 20 -29.77 -3.84 -3.75
C LYS A 20 -29.08 -2.60 -3.19
N ASP A 21 -28.55 -2.74 -2.00
CA ASP A 21 -27.55 -1.84 -1.45
C ASP A 21 -26.33 -1.97 -2.36
N THR A 22 -26.34 -1.21 -3.45
CA THR A 22 -25.19 -1.04 -4.31
C THR A 22 -24.23 -0.21 -3.51
N MET A 23 -23.36 -0.87 -2.74
CA MET A 23 -22.19 -0.22 -2.19
C MET A 23 -21.46 0.43 -3.36
N GLN A 24 -21.67 1.72 -3.48
CA GLN A 24 -21.05 2.56 -4.48
C GLN A 24 -19.55 2.55 -4.13
N GLN A 25 -18.83 1.70 -4.83
CA GLN A 25 -17.39 1.61 -4.68
C GLN A 25 -16.82 2.98 -5.05
N THR A 26 -16.46 3.77 -4.07
CA THR A 26 -15.96 5.13 -4.28
C THR A 26 -14.72 5.03 -5.16
N ALA A 27 -14.79 5.59 -6.36
CA ALA A 27 -13.66 5.59 -7.27
C ALA A 27 -12.49 6.35 -6.63
N LEU A 28 -11.31 5.74 -6.63
CA LEU A 28 -10.09 6.35 -6.09
C LEU A 28 -9.20 6.81 -7.23
N THR A 29 -8.74 8.05 -7.16
CA THR A 29 -7.73 8.61 -8.05
C THR A 29 -6.35 8.49 -7.41
N LEU A 30 -5.41 7.85 -8.12
CA LEU A 30 -4.01 7.76 -7.71
C LEU A 30 -3.18 8.82 -8.44
N ALA A 31 -2.47 9.64 -7.67
CA ALA A 31 -1.58 10.67 -8.19
C ALA A 31 -0.18 10.58 -7.55
N THR A 32 0.82 11.16 -8.20
CA THR A 32 2.11 11.41 -7.55
C THR A 32 1.92 12.53 -6.52
N GLU A 33 2.47 12.35 -5.33
CA GLU A 33 2.46 13.35 -4.27
C GLU A 33 3.16 14.64 -4.76
N THR A 34 2.56 15.78 -4.44
CA THR A 34 3.08 17.11 -4.73
C THR A 34 3.49 17.81 -3.44
N PRO A 35 4.26 18.91 -3.49
CA PRO A 35 4.58 19.70 -2.30
C PRO A 35 3.34 20.21 -1.54
N ASP A 36 2.23 20.44 -2.22
CA ASP A 36 0.97 20.91 -1.61
C ASP A 36 0.29 19.83 -0.78
N ASP A 37 0.56 18.55 -1.08
CA ASP A 37 0.02 17.40 -0.34
C ASP A 37 0.74 17.16 1.00
N TRP A 38 1.90 17.78 1.22
CA TRP A 38 2.83 17.41 2.28
C TRP A 38 2.20 17.37 3.68
N TRP A 39 1.47 18.43 4.04
CA TRP A 39 0.85 18.55 5.36
C TRP A 39 -0.24 17.50 5.60
N GLU A 40 -1.07 17.24 4.60
CA GLU A 40 -2.15 16.26 4.70
C GLU A 40 -1.60 14.85 4.79
N VAL A 41 -0.55 14.53 4.03
CA VAL A 41 0.14 13.24 4.06
C VAL A 41 0.84 13.02 5.41
N GLU A 42 1.52 14.04 5.97
CA GLU A 42 2.13 13.96 7.30
C GLU A 42 1.07 13.73 8.39
N ALA A 43 -0.05 14.47 8.34
CA ALA A 43 -1.16 14.30 9.27
C ALA A 43 -1.76 12.88 9.19
N LEU A 44 -1.88 12.31 7.98
CA LEU A 44 -2.31 10.93 7.79
C LEU A 44 -1.34 9.93 8.43
N TYR A 45 -0.03 10.12 8.26
CA TYR A 45 0.97 9.26 8.89
C TYR A 45 0.95 9.36 10.41
N ASP A 46 0.80 10.57 10.97
CA ASP A 46 0.68 10.76 12.41
C ASP A 46 -0.58 10.10 12.98
N LEU A 47 -1.68 10.17 12.24
CA LEU A 47 -2.92 9.48 12.60
C LEU A 47 -2.77 7.95 12.61
N CYS A 48 -2.03 7.38 11.65
CA CYS A 48 -1.94 5.92 11.47
C CYS A 48 -0.83 5.26 12.29
N PHE A 49 0.28 5.95 12.58
CA PHE A 49 1.48 5.34 13.17
C PHE A 49 1.82 5.84 14.57
N ALA A 50 1.04 6.74 15.13
CA ALA A 50 1.28 7.41 16.41
C ALA A 50 2.58 8.27 16.44
N PRO A 51 2.76 9.14 17.46
CA PRO A 51 3.84 10.13 17.51
C PRO A 51 5.27 9.55 17.54
N GLY A 52 5.41 8.26 17.86
CA GLY A 52 6.72 7.60 17.94
C GLY A 52 7.28 7.08 16.62
N ARG A 53 6.62 7.31 15.48
CA ARG A 53 7.07 6.76 14.17
C ARG A 53 8.47 7.21 13.77
N SER A 54 8.87 8.42 14.12
CA SER A 54 10.20 8.95 13.82
C SER A 54 11.34 8.22 14.54
N ALA A 55 11.05 7.50 15.63
CA ALA A 55 12.03 6.69 16.36
C ALA A 55 12.30 5.32 15.67
N LEU A 56 11.52 4.94 14.68
CA LEU A 56 11.73 3.70 13.95
C LEU A 56 13.02 3.75 13.13
N SER A 57 13.73 2.61 13.05
CA SER A 57 14.98 2.48 12.30
C SER A 57 14.84 2.91 10.83
N SER A 58 13.70 2.63 10.20
CA SER A 58 13.41 3.05 8.84
C SER A 58 13.35 4.57 8.66
N TYR A 59 12.99 5.34 9.70
CA TYR A 59 13.00 6.81 9.64
C TYR A 59 14.42 7.37 9.66
N ARG A 60 15.32 6.77 10.47
CA ARG A 60 16.74 7.18 10.51
C ARG A 60 17.44 7.00 9.16
N LEU A 61 17.01 6.01 8.35
CA LEU A 61 17.54 5.80 7.00
C LEU A 61 17.10 6.89 6.00
N ARG A 62 16.10 7.69 6.36
CA ARG A 62 15.52 8.76 5.52
C ARG A 62 16.10 10.14 5.85
N GLU A 63 16.77 10.27 7.00
CA GLU A 63 17.33 11.55 7.44
C GLU A 63 18.39 12.06 6.45
N GLY A 64 18.13 13.24 5.87
CA GLY A 64 19.02 13.86 4.88
C GLY A 64 19.05 13.14 3.52
N VAL A 65 18.03 12.35 3.22
CA VAL A 65 17.84 11.69 1.93
C VAL A 65 16.50 12.10 1.35
N ASP A 66 16.49 12.54 0.09
CA ASP A 66 15.26 12.87 -0.60
C ASP A 66 14.46 11.61 -0.95
N PRO A 67 13.12 11.66 -0.83
CA PRO A 67 12.28 10.56 -1.27
C PRO A 67 12.33 10.42 -2.79
N ILE A 68 12.05 9.22 -3.28
CA ILE A 68 11.92 8.95 -4.71
C ILE A 68 10.59 9.52 -5.19
N ALA A 69 10.57 10.80 -5.55
CA ALA A 69 9.34 11.56 -5.84
C ALA A 69 8.37 10.84 -6.80
N PRO A 70 8.81 10.19 -7.91
CA PRO A 70 7.89 9.44 -8.78
C PRO A 70 7.18 8.28 -8.09
N LEU A 71 7.71 7.78 -6.96
CA LEU A 71 7.15 6.65 -6.20
C LEU A 71 6.38 7.10 -4.96
N CYS A 72 6.34 8.39 -4.66
CA CYS A 72 5.50 8.94 -3.61
C CYS A 72 4.10 9.18 -4.18
N LEU A 73 3.10 8.48 -3.64
CA LEU A 73 1.76 8.46 -4.22
C LEU A 73 0.69 8.79 -3.18
N THR A 74 -0.34 9.50 -3.63
CA THR A 74 -1.58 9.73 -2.90
C THR A 74 -2.73 8.99 -3.57
N ALA A 75 -3.72 8.57 -2.77
CA ALA A 75 -5.00 8.06 -3.21
C ALA A 75 -6.10 8.98 -2.67
N ARG A 76 -6.88 9.58 -3.56
CA ARG A 76 -7.98 10.50 -3.21
C ARG A 76 -9.31 9.99 -3.74
N ASP A 77 -10.38 10.26 -3.03
CA ASP A 77 -11.72 9.97 -3.51
C ASP A 77 -12.23 11.04 -4.49
N ASN A 78 -13.49 10.90 -4.92
CA ASN A 78 -14.10 11.82 -5.90
C ASN A 78 -14.24 13.27 -5.38
N ASP A 79 -14.28 13.46 -4.08
CA ASP A 79 -14.35 14.77 -3.43
C ASP A 79 -12.95 15.35 -3.15
N GLY A 80 -11.90 14.65 -3.58
CA GLY A 80 -10.51 15.06 -3.39
C GLY A 80 -9.95 14.73 -2.01
N ILE A 81 -10.69 14.04 -1.14
CA ILE A 81 -10.27 13.69 0.22
C ILE A 81 -9.20 12.60 0.19
N LEU A 82 -8.12 12.78 0.95
CA LEU A 82 -7.03 11.83 1.03
C LEU A 82 -7.46 10.54 1.73
N ALA A 83 -7.50 9.45 0.97
CA ALA A 83 -7.81 8.11 1.46
C ALA A 83 -6.58 7.32 1.90
N GLY A 84 -5.42 7.60 1.30
CA GLY A 84 -4.17 6.93 1.62
C GLY A 84 -2.97 7.53 0.92
N ALA A 85 -1.77 7.21 1.43
CA ALA A 85 -0.52 7.66 0.84
C ALA A 85 0.60 6.62 1.04
N VAL A 86 1.60 6.65 0.15
CA VAL A 86 2.85 5.90 0.27
C VAL A 86 4.02 6.75 -0.16
N ARG A 87 5.11 6.69 0.61
CA ARG A 87 6.40 7.29 0.22
C ARG A 87 7.48 6.21 0.12
N ASN A 88 8.51 6.50 -0.63
CA ASN A 88 9.60 5.57 -0.91
C ASN A 88 10.94 6.32 -0.89
N TRP A 89 11.97 5.68 -0.35
CA TRP A 89 13.32 6.24 -0.26
C TRP A 89 14.35 5.32 -0.88
N PRO A 90 15.42 5.87 -1.46
CA PRO A 90 16.58 5.07 -1.83
C PRO A 90 17.34 4.65 -0.57
N VAL A 91 17.80 3.42 -0.54
CA VAL A 91 18.72 2.86 0.46
C VAL A 91 19.75 1.97 -0.21
N LEU A 92 20.82 1.66 0.50
CA LEU A 92 21.81 0.68 0.06
C LEU A 92 21.70 -0.58 0.93
N VAL A 93 21.72 -1.74 0.31
CA VAL A 93 21.83 -3.04 0.98
C VAL A 93 23.15 -3.67 0.57
N GLY A 94 24.10 -3.71 1.49
CA GLY A 94 25.45 -4.17 1.16
C GLY A 94 26.07 -3.40 -0.02
N GLY A 95 25.77 -2.11 -0.16
CA GLY A 95 26.21 -1.26 -1.26
C GLY A 95 25.36 -1.31 -2.53
N GLN A 96 24.29 -2.12 -2.56
CA GLN A 96 23.39 -2.24 -3.71
C GLN A 96 22.15 -1.35 -3.56
N GLU A 97 21.88 -0.55 -4.59
CA GLU A 97 20.71 0.35 -4.61
C GLU A 97 19.40 -0.44 -4.49
N THR A 98 18.53 0.03 -3.59
CA THR A 98 17.27 -0.60 -3.26
C THR A 98 16.24 0.46 -2.89
N VAL A 99 14.98 0.25 -3.22
CA VAL A 99 13.90 1.11 -2.74
C VAL A 99 13.43 0.60 -1.37
N LEU A 100 13.45 1.46 -0.35
CA LEU A 100 12.77 1.26 0.92
C LEU A 100 11.35 1.80 0.82
N LEU A 101 10.38 0.89 0.74
CA LEU A 101 8.97 1.23 0.66
C LEU A 101 8.40 1.52 2.05
N GLY A 102 7.71 2.65 2.15
CA GLY A 102 6.99 3.07 3.35
C GLY A 102 7.48 4.42 3.88
N PRO A 103 6.66 5.09 4.68
CA PRO A 103 5.40 4.59 5.21
C PRO A 103 4.33 4.44 4.13
N ILE A 104 3.43 3.46 4.32
CA ILE A 104 2.17 3.35 3.59
C ILE A 104 1.05 3.43 4.62
N ALA A 105 0.11 4.34 4.42
CA ALA A 105 -1.00 4.57 5.32
C ALA A 105 -2.33 4.66 4.56
N VAL A 106 -3.39 4.21 5.24
CA VAL A 106 -4.78 4.35 4.78
C VAL A 106 -5.57 4.97 5.92
N HIS A 107 -6.33 5.99 5.60
CA HIS A 107 -7.19 6.66 6.58
C HIS A 107 -8.08 5.62 7.29
N PRO A 108 -8.24 5.67 8.62
CA PRO A 108 -8.98 4.66 9.38
C PRO A 108 -10.39 4.39 8.87
N THR A 109 -11.09 5.43 8.38
CA THR A 109 -12.44 5.30 7.82
C THR A 109 -12.49 4.63 6.44
N ARG A 110 -11.34 4.45 5.78
CA ARG A 110 -11.21 3.89 4.42
C ARG A 110 -10.48 2.54 4.43
N GLN A 111 -10.23 1.99 5.62
CA GLN A 111 -9.65 0.66 5.76
C GLN A 111 -10.63 -0.41 5.29
N GLY A 112 -10.10 -1.48 4.68
CA GLY A 112 -10.92 -2.53 4.08
C GLY A 112 -11.36 -2.26 2.64
N GLU A 113 -11.23 -1.04 2.11
CA GLU A 113 -11.60 -0.66 0.75
C GLU A 113 -10.54 -0.99 -0.33
N GLY A 114 -9.42 -1.60 0.05
CA GLY A 114 -8.36 -1.97 -0.89
C GLY A 114 -7.37 -0.86 -1.24
N VAL A 115 -7.46 0.32 -0.61
CA VAL A 115 -6.59 1.50 -0.87
C VAL A 115 -5.11 1.15 -0.80
N ALA A 116 -4.67 0.44 0.26
CA ALA A 116 -3.28 0.04 0.40
C ALA A 116 -2.81 -0.89 -0.74
N SER A 117 -3.70 -1.78 -1.21
CA SER A 117 -3.39 -2.68 -2.33
C SER A 117 -3.22 -1.91 -3.64
N LEU A 118 -4.06 -0.90 -3.89
CA LEU A 118 -3.95 -0.03 -5.05
C LEU A 118 -2.64 0.77 -5.04
N LEU A 119 -2.30 1.39 -3.91
CA LEU A 119 -1.05 2.13 -3.73
C LEU A 119 0.17 1.21 -3.94
N MET A 120 0.17 0.01 -3.33
CA MET A 120 1.24 -0.97 -3.46
C MET A 120 1.45 -1.40 -4.91
N GLN A 121 0.38 -1.83 -5.60
CA GLN A 121 0.46 -2.27 -6.99
C GLN A 121 0.96 -1.16 -7.91
N ARG A 122 0.47 0.07 -7.72
CA ARG A 122 0.90 1.23 -8.49
C ARG A 122 2.36 1.55 -8.23
N CYS A 123 2.80 1.51 -6.98
CA CYS A 123 4.19 1.73 -6.59
C CYS A 123 5.13 0.70 -7.24
N LEU A 124 4.83 -0.59 -7.13
CA LEU A 124 5.62 -1.67 -7.75
C LEU A 124 5.71 -1.53 -9.27
N SER A 125 4.59 -1.23 -9.93
CA SER A 125 4.55 -1.00 -11.38
C SER A 125 5.40 0.21 -11.78
N LYS A 126 5.26 1.34 -11.10
CA LYS A 126 6.07 2.55 -11.38
C LYS A 126 7.54 2.32 -11.12
N ALA A 127 7.90 1.66 -10.02
CA ALA A 127 9.30 1.36 -9.69
C ALA A 127 9.97 0.52 -10.78
N ARG A 128 9.27 -0.51 -11.27
CA ARG A 128 9.74 -1.32 -12.40
C ARG A 128 9.94 -0.48 -13.66
N ASN A 129 8.97 0.39 -13.98
CA ASN A 129 8.99 1.20 -15.20
C ASN A 129 10.12 2.25 -15.21
N ILE A 130 10.54 2.75 -14.04
CA ILE A 130 11.64 3.70 -13.92
C ILE A 130 13.00 3.03 -13.63
N GLY A 131 13.06 1.69 -13.72
CA GLY A 131 14.31 0.95 -13.74
C GLY A 131 14.83 0.44 -12.39
N TRP A 132 14.06 0.53 -11.30
CA TRP A 132 14.46 -0.10 -10.05
C TRP A 132 14.45 -1.62 -10.15
N ALA A 133 15.51 -2.25 -9.66
CA ALA A 133 15.63 -3.71 -9.71
C ALA A 133 14.86 -4.39 -8.56
N ARG A 134 14.77 -3.76 -7.41
CA ARG A 134 14.24 -4.36 -6.18
C ARG A 134 13.62 -3.35 -5.23
N LEU A 135 12.66 -3.84 -4.41
CA LEU A 135 12.15 -3.11 -3.26
C LEU A 135 12.28 -3.94 -2.00
N MET A 136 12.39 -3.25 -0.87
CA MET A 136 12.27 -3.82 0.47
C MET A 136 11.31 -3.01 1.34
N LEU A 137 10.83 -3.64 2.40
CA LEU A 137 10.04 -3.00 3.46
C LEU A 137 10.20 -3.74 4.79
N VAL A 138 9.71 -3.14 5.86
CA VAL A 138 9.52 -3.80 7.16
C VAL A 138 8.03 -3.95 7.42
N GLY A 139 7.51 -5.18 7.44
CA GLY A 139 6.09 -5.43 7.57
C GLY A 139 5.73 -6.89 7.84
N ASP A 140 4.44 -7.19 7.90
CA ASP A 140 3.95 -8.53 8.22
C ASP A 140 3.89 -9.40 6.96
N ALA A 141 4.70 -10.45 6.92
CA ALA A 141 4.86 -11.33 5.77
C ALA A 141 3.52 -11.83 5.20
N PRO A 142 2.53 -12.31 5.99
CA PRO A 142 1.25 -12.77 5.46
C PRO A 142 0.49 -11.70 4.64
N TYR A 143 0.66 -10.42 4.99
CA TYR A 143 0.05 -9.35 4.22
C TYR A 143 0.78 -9.08 2.91
N TYR A 144 2.10 -9.02 2.93
CA TYR A 144 2.91 -8.58 1.79
C TYR A 144 3.24 -9.69 0.78
N GLN A 145 3.12 -10.98 1.18
CA GLN A 145 3.31 -12.13 0.28
C GLN A 145 2.42 -12.06 -0.97
N ARG A 146 1.20 -11.55 -0.87
CA ARG A 146 0.29 -11.38 -2.01
C ARG A 146 0.80 -10.42 -3.09
N PHE A 147 1.80 -9.59 -2.77
CA PHE A 147 2.48 -8.69 -3.70
C PHE A 147 3.84 -9.23 -4.16
N GLY A 148 4.17 -10.48 -3.82
CA GLY A 148 5.42 -11.13 -4.19
C GLY A 148 6.59 -10.88 -3.22
N PHE A 149 6.35 -10.22 -2.09
CA PHE A 149 7.39 -10.04 -1.08
C PHE A 149 7.69 -11.34 -0.34
N SER A 150 8.96 -11.58 -0.09
CA SER A 150 9.48 -12.68 0.72
C SER A 150 10.49 -12.17 1.74
N ARG A 151 10.74 -12.96 2.79
CA ARG A 151 11.72 -12.63 3.81
C ARG A 151 13.12 -12.54 3.21
N LEU A 152 13.89 -11.57 3.69
CA LEU A 152 15.29 -11.36 3.35
C LEU A 152 16.18 -11.71 4.55
N PRO A 153 16.59 -12.97 4.74
CA PRO A 153 17.30 -13.42 5.95
C PRO A 153 18.70 -12.81 6.09
N ASP A 154 19.31 -12.46 4.96
CA ASP A 154 20.69 -11.95 4.93
C ASP A 154 20.77 -10.41 4.86
N VAL A 155 19.62 -9.71 5.04
CA VAL A 155 19.52 -8.25 5.04
C VAL A 155 19.27 -7.76 6.46
N MET A 156 20.16 -6.90 6.95
CA MET A 156 20.16 -6.39 8.32
C MET A 156 19.69 -4.93 8.36
N MET A 157 18.47 -4.71 8.81
CA MET A 157 17.97 -3.37 9.12
C MET A 157 18.59 -2.87 10.45
N PRO A 158 18.81 -1.54 10.60
CA PRO A 158 19.24 -0.98 11.88
C PRO A 158 18.29 -1.35 13.01
N PRO A 159 18.79 -1.56 14.24
CA PRO A 159 17.95 -1.84 15.40
C PRO A 159 17.06 -0.62 15.76
N PRO A 160 15.88 -0.82 16.37
CA PRO A 160 15.29 -2.10 16.77
C PRO A 160 14.35 -2.65 15.70
N THR A 161 14.82 -3.42 14.74
CA THR A 161 13.98 -4.05 13.71
C THR A 161 13.92 -5.55 13.93
N ASN A 162 12.72 -6.13 13.94
CA ASN A 162 12.56 -7.58 13.91
C ASN A 162 12.98 -8.13 12.53
N PRO A 163 14.03 -9.01 12.45
CA PRO A 163 14.54 -9.54 11.19
C PRO A 163 13.48 -10.32 10.39
N ASP A 164 12.50 -10.94 11.05
CA ASP A 164 11.44 -11.70 10.38
C ASP A 164 10.47 -10.81 9.59
N ARG A 165 10.50 -9.50 9.86
CA ARG A 165 9.68 -8.50 9.17
C ARG A 165 10.41 -7.78 8.02
N VAL A 166 11.68 -8.11 7.78
CA VAL A 166 12.46 -7.55 6.66
C VAL A 166 12.11 -8.33 5.40
N LEU A 167 11.39 -7.70 4.50
CA LEU A 167 10.83 -8.33 3.31
C LEU A 167 11.31 -7.62 2.05
N GLY A 168 11.50 -8.38 0.97
CA GLY A 168 11.86 -7.84 -0.34
C GLY A 168 11.10 -8.47 -1.48
N VAL A 169 11.03 -7.74 -2.59
CA VAL A 169 10.48 -8.19 -3.86
C VAL A 169 11.42 -7.84 -5.00
N SER A 170 11.63 -8.79 -5.92
CA SER A 170 12.35 -8.56 -7.17
C SER A 170 11.43 -7.90 -8.19
N LEU A 171 11.91 -6.84 -8.84
CA LEU A 171 11.23 -6.19 -9.96
C LEU A 171 11.76 -6.67 -11.31
N VAL A 172 13.01 -7.15 -11.34
CA VAL A 172 13.64 -7.86 -12.44
C VAL A 172 14.10 -9.22 -11.92
N ASP A 173 14.33 -10.16 -12.82
CA ASP A 173 14.72 -11.52 -12.45
C ASP A 173 15.96 -11.52 -11.57
N ASP A 174 15.93 -12.34 -10.53
CA ASP A 174 17.03 -12.55 -9.57
C ASP A 174 17.60 -11.27 -8.92
N ALA A 175 16.81 -10.21 -8.80
CA ALA A 175 17.29 -8.93 -8.28
C ALA A 175 17.81 -8.99 -6.83
N TRP A 176 17.42 -9.99 -6.04
CA TRP A 176 17.94 -10.24 -4.70
C TRP A 176 19.06 -11.28 -4.67
N GLY A 177 19.41 -11.91 -5.79
CA GLY A 177 20.51 -12.88 -5.86
C GLY A 177 21.83 -12.27 -5.41
N GLY A 178 22.41 -12.81 -4.33
CA GLY A 178 23.65 -12.33 -3.74
C GLY A 178 23.61 -10.99 -3.01
N VAL A 179 22.46 -10.31 -2.93
CA VAL A 179 22.29 -9.05 -2.19
C VAL A 179 22.09 -9.34 -0.72
N ARG A 180 23.04 -8.86 0.10
CA ARG A 180 23.10 -9.12 1.55
C ARG A 180 23.87 -8.04 2.29
N GLY A 181 23.68 -7.97 3.59
CA GLY A 181 24.42 -7.05 4.47
C GLY A 181 23.53 -5.99 5.10
N GLU A 182 24.17 -4.96 5.63
CA GLU A 182 23.49 -3.87 6.31
C GLU A 182 22.74 -2.95 5.36
N VAL A 183 21.59 -2.47 5.84
CA VAL A 183 20.83 -1.41 5.16
C VAL A 183 21.35 -0.07 5.66
N THR A 184 21.81 0.75 4.72
CA THR A 184 22.30 2.10 5.00
C THR A 184 21.54 3.15 4.19
N ALA A 185 21.53 4.40 4.66
CA ALA A 185 20.97 5.50 3.89
C ALA A 185 21.77 5.70 2.59
N ALA A 186 21.09 5.91 1.48
CA ALA A 186 21.73 6.34 0.23
C ALA A 186 21.98 7.85 0.32
N ARG A 187 23.09 8.23 0.96
CA ARG A 187 23.57 9.62 1.02
C ARG A 187 24.60 9.80 -0.09
N ASP A 188 24.46 10.90 -0.82
CA ASP A 188 25.47 11.35 -1.81
C ASP A 188 26.81 11.68 -1.15
#